data_7d170705fd5a3f470aa62916b11248ab
#
_entry.id   7d170705fd5a3f470aa62916b11248ab
#
_cell.length_a   1.000
_cell.length_b   1.000
_cell.length_c   1.000
_cell.angle_alpha   90.00
_cell.angle_beta   90.00
_cell.angle_gamma   90.00
#
_symmetry.space_group_name_H-M   'P 1'
#
loop_
_entity.id
_entity.type
_entity.pdbx_description
1 polymer ?
#
loop_
_entity_poly.entity_id
_entity_poly.type
_entity_poly.pdbx_seq_one_letter_code
_entity_poly.pdbx_strand_id
1 'polypeptide(L)'
;MSEIIAEALPGRHIAVLSGPTHAEEVAGDLATCTVVGAENEDVAKSLQKLLNAPHFRTYRSDDLAGMELGGAIKNVFAIAAGCAKGLGLGDNAISALVTRGLAEMTRLGVKLGGRPETFMGLSGIGDLITTCFSHHSRNHRVGLALGQGKTLQEAQDALGMVAEGVRNAESIHQAAHRAEVRSPLIDAVYGILYEDKEASQILNDLLQRELRAEND
;
A
#
# COMPACT_ATOMS: atom_id res chain seq x y z
N MET A 1 2.34 -10.90 9.31
CA MET A 1 3.81 -11.09 9.51
C MET A 1 4.15 -11.14 10.99
N SER A 2 3.58 -10.28 11.81
CA SER A 2 3.72 -10.30 13.28
C SER A 2 3.38 -11.67 13.88
N GLU A 3 2.31 -12.32 13.43
CA GLU A 3 1.92 -13.67 13.86
C GLU A 3 3.02 -14.72 13.56
N ILE A 4 3.56 -14.71 12.35
CA ILE A 4 4.65 -15.65 11.95
C ILE A 4 5.90 -15.43 12.81
N ILE A 5 6.24 -14.18 13.12
CA ILE A 5 7.37 -13.87 13.99
C ILE A 5 7.08 -14.31 15.42
N ALA A 6 5.86 -14.13 15.92
CA ALA A 6 5.46 -14.57 17.26
C ALA A 6 5.54 -16.09 17.41
N GLU A 7 5.14 -16.85 16.38
CA GLU A 7 5.30 -18.31 16.34
C GLU A 7 6.78 -18.75 16.34
N ALA A 8 7.60 -18.03 15.55
CA ALA A 8 9.04 -18.35 15.45
C ALA A 8 9.85 -17.93 16.70
N LEU A 9 9.39 -16.92 17.43
CA LEU A 9 10.06 -16.36 18.60
C LEU A 9 9.10 -16.29 19.81
N PRO A 10 8.70 -17.43 20.35
CA PRO A 10 7.74 -17.48 21.46
C PRO A 10 8.24 -16.72 22.69
N GLY A 11 7.35 -15.98 23.34
CA GLY A 11 7.65 -15.21 24.54
C GLY A 11 8.39 -13.90 24.30
N ARG A 12 8.59 -13.49 23.03
CA ARG A 12 9.09 -12.16 22.67
C ARG A 12 7.95 -11.19 22.38
N HIS A 13 8.16 -9.93 22.74
CA HIS A 13 7.26 -8.86 22.32
C HIS A 13 7.50 -8.55 20.83
N ILE A 14 6.43 -8.52 20.07
CA ILE A 14 6.47 -8.19 18.66
C ILE A 14 6.00 -6.75 18.47
N ALA A 15 6.69 -6.04 17.59
CA ALA A 15 6.31 -4.68 17.20
C ALA A 15 6.43 -4.52 15.69
N VAL A 16 5.62 -3.62 15.16
CA VAL A 16 5.57 -3.26 13.73
C VAL A 16 5.93 -1.79 13.59
N LEU A 17 6.79 -1.47 12.61
CA LEU A 17 7.05 -0.10 12.19
C LEU A 17 6.44 0.11 10.81
N SER A 18 5.60 1.14 10.65
CA SER A 18 4.88 1.43 9.40
C SER A 18 4.68 2.92 9.22
N GLY A 19 4.50 3.36 7.97
CA GLY A 19 4.29 4.76 7.62
C GLY A 19 5.16 5.22 6.45
N PRO A 20 5.07 6.49 6.02
CA PRO A 20 5.80 7.05 4.89
C PRO A 20 7.30 7.20 5.24
N THR A 21 8.08 6.15 4.97
CA THR A 21 9.50 6.06 5.39
C THR A 21 10.37 5.55 4.23
N HIS A 22 10.47 6.31 3.14
CA HIS A 22 11.44 6.00 2.09
C HIS A 22 12.86 6.02 2.62
N ALA A 23 13.60 4.95 2.41
CA ALA A 23 14.93 4.75 2.97
C ALA A 23 15.91 5.86 2.59
N GLU A 24 15.81 6.36 1.36
CA GLU A 24 16.64 7.42 0.82
C GLU A 24 16.41 8.75 1.55
N GLU A 25 15.16 9.07 1.89
CA GLU A 25 14.80 10.28 2.62
C GLU A 25 15.20 10.18 4.09
N VAL A 26 14.96 9.04 4.72
CA VAL A 26 15.36 8.78 6.12
C VAL A 26 16.89 8.84 6.25
N ALA A 27 17.62 8.23 5.32
CA ALA A 27 19.09 8.26 5.31
C ALA A 27 19.67 9.66 5.03
N GLY A 28 18.88 10.51 4.37
CA GLY A 28 19.21 11.93 4.12
C GLY A 28 18.77 12.88 5.23
N ASP A 29 18.36 12.37 6.39
CA ASP A 29 17.85 13.17 7.53
C ASP A 29 16.66 14.10 7.17
N LEU A 30 15.87 13.73 6.15
CA LEU A 30 14.66 14.47 5.80
C LEU A 30 13.55 14.21 6.85
N ALA A 31 12.73 15.24 7.10
CA ALA A 31 11.66 15.17 8.08
C ALA A 31 10.69 14.01 7.77
N THR A 32 10.63 13.04 8.66
CA THR A 32 9.87 11.80 8.51
C THR A 32 8.98 11.58 9.73
N CYS A 33 7.76 11.12 9.48
CA CYS A 33 6.85 10.66 10.53
C CYS A 33 6.49 9.19 10.31
N THR A 34 6.51 8.40 11.39
CA THR A 34 6.21 6.97 11.35
C THR A 34 5.34 6.54 12.52
N VAL A 35 4.86 5.30 12.50
CA VAL A 35 4.11 4.69 13.61
C VAL A 35 4.82 3.41 14.04
N VAL A 36 5.02 3.24 15.34
CA VAL A 36 5.40 1.97 15.95
C VAL A 36 4.19 1.36 16.64
N GLY A 37 3.86 0.12 16.28
CA GLY A 37 2.75 -0.64 16.85
C GLY A 37 3.25 -1.78 17.71
N ALA A 38 2.64 -1.99 18.89
CA ALA A 38 2.81 -3.16 19.72
C ALA A 38 1.56 -3.38 20.58
N GLU A 39 1.21 -4.66 20.84
CA GLU A 39 0.10 -4.99 21.73
C GLU A 39 0.36 -4.51 23.18
N ASN A 40 1.62 -4.57 23.62
CA ASN A 40 2.04 -4.08 24.91
C ASN A 40 2.39 -2.58 24.83
N GLU A 41 1.64 -1.74 25.54
CA GLU A 41 1.81 -0.29 25.51
C GLU A 41 3.20 0.17 26.01
N ASP A 42 3.78 -0.50 26.99
CA ASP A 42 5.11 -0.12 27.53
C ASP A 42 6.22 -0.43 26.52
N VAL A 43 6.06 -1.51 25.75
CA VAL A 43 6.93 -1.82 24.61
C VAL A 43 6.80 -0.74 23.54
N ALA A 44 5.58 -0.36 23.17
CA ALA A 44 5.33 0.71 22.19
C ALA A 44 5.94 2.05 22.66
N LYS A 45 5.78 2.42 23.94
CA LYS A 45 6.38 3.62 24.53
C LYS A 45 7.90 3.60 24.51
N SER A 46 8.49 2.46 24.84
CA SER A 46 9.94 2.27 24.86
C SER A 46 10.53 2.40 23.44
N LEU A 47 9.91 1.74 22.47
CA LEU A 47 10.32 1.82 21.07
C LEU A 47 10.09 3.22 20.47
N GLN A 48 9.00 3.89 20.83
CA GLN A 48 8.78 5.28 20.42
C GLN A 48 9.91 6.19 20.89
N LYS A 49 10.36 6.06 22.15
CA LYS A 49 11.48 6.84 22.67
C LYS A 49 12.80 6.51 21.99
N LEU A 50 13.02 5.23 21.70
CA LEU A 50 14.24 4.75 21.06
C LEU A 50 14.37 5.26 19.62
N LEU A 51 13.26 5.24 18.85
CA LEU A 51 13.25 5.57 17.44
C LEU A 51 13.07 7.07 17.19
N ASN A 52 12.57 7.83 18.17
CA ASN A 52 12.32 9.26 17.96
C ASN A 52 13.62 10.06 17.89
N ALA A 53 13.81 10.81 16.81
CA ALA A 53 14.98 11.64 16.56
C ALA A 53 14.51 13.03 16.04
N PRO A 54 15.40 14.05 15.95
CA PRO A 54 15.04 15.40 15.51
C PRO A 54 14.28 15.45 14.17
N HIS A 55 14.66 14.59 13.23
CA HIS A 55 14.04 14.49 11.90
C HIS A 55 13.17 13.24 11.71
N PHE A 56 13.02 12.41 12.75
CA PHE A 56 12.26 11.16 12.69
C PHE A 56 11.27 11.08 13.85
N ARG A 57 10.04 11.55 13.59
CA ARG A 57 8.99 11.55 14.62
C ARG A 57 8.21 10.24 14.61
N THR A 58 8.16 9.59 15.76
CA THR A 58 7.46 8.30 15.93
C THR A 58 6.17 8.47 16.73
N TYR A 59 5.05 7.97 16.19
CA TYR A 59 3.76 7.84 16.86
C TYR A 59 3.55 6.39 17.32
N ARG A 60 2.53 6.13 18.11
CA ARG A 60 2.21 4.77 18.61
C ARG A 60 0.84 4.32 18.11
N SER A 61 0.70 2.99 17.98
CA SER A 61 -0.56 2.30 17.73
C SER A 61 -0.57 0.96 18.45
N ASP A 62 -1.75 0.43 18.73
CA ASP A 62 -1.99 -0.93 19.20
C ASP A 62 -2.70 -1.79 18.14
N ASP A 63 -2.94 -1.24 16.94
CA ASP A 63 -3.55 -1.93 15.80
C ASP A 63 -2.48 -2.49 14.85
N LEU A 64 -1.85 -3.61 15.25
CA LEU A 64 -0.84 -4.28 14.43
C LEU A 64 -1.42 -4.75 13.09
N ALA A 65 -2.63 -5.31 13.13
CA ALA A 65 -3.30 -5.82 11.93
C ALA A 65 -3.53 -4.71 10.90
N GLY A 66 -4.10 -3.57 11.32
CA GLY A 66 -4.32 -2.43 10.44
C GLY A 66 -3.02 -1.86 9.86
N MET A 67 -1.95 -1.78 10.67
CA MET A 67 -0.64 -1.30 10.22
C MET A 67 -0.01 -2.23 9.16
N GLU A 68 -0.04 -3.54 9.37
CA GLU A 68 0.49 -4.52 8.43
C GLU A 68 -0.33 -4.58 7.14
N LEU A 69 -1.66 -4.55 7.25
CA LEU A 69 -2.57 -4.53 6.11
C LEU A 69 -2.41 -3.27 5.27
N GLY A 70 -2.33 -2.10 5.89
CA GLY A 70 -2.07 -0.83 5.20
C GLY A 70 -0.77 -0.88 4.40
N GLY A 71 0.31 -1.32 5.02
CA GLY A 71 1.62 -1.48 4.39
C GLY A 71 1.66 -2.48 3.22
N ALA A 72 0.85 -3.54 3.28
CA ALA A 72 0.76 -4.52 2.20
C ALA A 72 -0.14 -4.03 1.04
N ILE A 73 -1.35 -3.54 1.36
CA ILE A 73 -2.38 -3.19 0.37
C ILE A 73 -1.97 -1.95 -0.45
N LYS A 74 -1.34 -0.93 0.16
CA LYS A 74 -0.88 0.28 -0.53
C LYS A 74 -0.06 -0.01 -1.79
N ASN A 75 0.73 -1.08 -1.78
CA ASN A 75 1.64 -1.43 -2.86
C ASN A 75 0.89 -1.76 -4.16
N VAL A 76 -0.30 -2.31 -4.07
CA VAL A 76 -1.18 -2.59 -5.21
C VAL A 76 -1.63 -1.27 -5.85
N PHE A 77 -2.06 -0.31 -5.04
CA PHE A 77 -2.50 0.99 -5.54
C PHE A 77 -1.34 1.84 -6.08
N ALA A 78 -0.12 1.65 -5.56
CA ALA A 78 1.06 2.29 -6.13
C ALA A 78 1.35 1.79 -7.56
N ILE A 79 1.13 0.50 -7.86
CA ILE A 79 1.18 -0.02 -9.24
C ILE A 79 0.10 0.63 -10.09
N ALA A 80 -1.14 0.71 -9.61
CA ALA A 80 -2.24 1.37 -10.32
C ALA A 80 -1.94 2.85 -10.64
N ALA A 81 -1.43 3.60 -9.66
CA ALA A 81 -1.03 5.00 -9.85
C ALA A 81 0.09 5.15 -10.88
N GLY A 82 1.07 4.26 -10.84
CA GLY A 82 2.12 4.18 -11.85
C GLY A 82 1.58 3.91 -13.25
N CYS A 83 0.66 2.93 -13.40
CA CYS A 83 -0.01 2.63 -14.68
C CYS A 83 -0.76 3.86 -15.21
N ALA A 84 -1.53 4.53 -14.36
CA ALA A 84 -2.24 5.74 -14.73
C ALA A 84 -1.28 6.84 -15.23
N LYS A 85 -0.15 7.02 -14.56
CA LYS A 85 0.90 7.96 -14.98
C LYS A 85 1.52 7.55 -16.32
N GLY A 86 1.78 6.27 -16.51
CA GLY A 86 2.35 5.70 -17.75
C GLY A 86 1.44 5.85 -18.96
N LEU A 87 0.12 5.77 -18.76
CA LEU A 87 -0.92 6.06 -19.74
C LEU A 87 -1.08 7.57 -20.05
N GLY A 88 -0.34 8.44 -19.37
CA GLY A 88 -0.43 9.88 -19.56
C GLY A 88 -1.65 10.54 -18.88
N LEU A 89 -2.27 9.89 -17.90
CA LEU A 89 -3.39 10.47 -17.18
C LEU A 89 -2.91 11.63 -16.28
N GLY A 90 -3.77 12.66 -16.20
CA GLY A 90 -3.51 13.84 -15.37
C GLY A 90 -3.75 13.63 -13.88
N ASP A 91 -3.40 14.65 -13.10
CA ASP A 91 -3.45 14.61 -11.63
C ASP A 91 -4.86 14.36 -11.06
N ASN A 92 -5.91 14.81 -11.75
CA ASN A 92 -7.30 14.53 -11.36
C ASN A 92 -7.60 13.03 -11.32
N ALA A 93 -7.19 12.30 -12.37
CA ALA A 93 -7.40 10.85 -12.45
C ALA A 93 -6.58 10.10 -11.39
N ILE A 94 -5.33 10.50 -11.17
CA ILE A 94 -4.47 9.90 -10.15
C ILE A 94 -5.02 10.18 -8.75
N SER A 95 -5.49 11.40 -8.48
CA SER A 95 -6.12 11.75 -7.20
C SER A 95 -7.39 10.95 -6.95
N ALA A 96 -8.26 10.79 -7.97
CA ALA A 96 -9.44 9.95 -7.88
C ALA A 96 -9.07 8.48 -7.60
N LEU A 97 -8.06 7.95 -8.30
CA LEU A 97 -7.55 6.59 -8.08
C LEU A 97 -7.07 6.38 -6.65
N VAL A 98 -6.27 7.30 -6.11
CA VAL A 98 -5.74 7.20 -4.74
C VAL A 98 -6.88 7.28 -3.72
N THR A 99 -7.86 8.17 -3.93
CA THR A 99 -9.04 8.30 -3.07
C THR A 99 -9.86 7.00 -3.07
N ARG A 100 -10.12 6.43 -4.25
CA ARG A 100 -10.87 5.16 -4.36
C ARG A 100 -10.04 3.99 -3.83
N GLY A 101 -8.72 3.99 -4.03
CA GLY A 101 -7.79 3.02 -3.46
C GLY A 101 -7.82 3.02 -1.94
N LEU A 102 -7.84 4.20 -1.31
CA LEU A 102 -7.99 4.32 0.14
C LEU A 102 -9.32 3.73 0.61
N ALA A 103 -10.41 3.97 -0.10
CA ALA A 103 -11.71 3.40 0.25
C ALA A 103 -11.71 1.86 0.15
N GLU A 104 -11.08 1.28 -0.87
CA GLU A 104 -10.92 -0.18 -1.00
C GLU A 104 -10.00 -0.74 0.10
N MET A 105 -8.87 -0.09 0.36
CA MET A 105 -7.94 -0.47 1.42
C MET A 105 -8.63 -0.48 2.78
N THR A 106 -9.42 0.55 3.09
CA THR A 106 -10.15 0.65 4.35
C THR A 106 -11.20 -0.47 4.46
N ARG A 107 -12.01 -0.69 3.41
CA ARG A 107 -13.03 -1.76 3.43
C ARG A 107 -12.41 -3.14 3.65
N LEU A 108 -11.37 -3.46 2.88
CA LEU A 108 -10.69 -4.75 2.99
C LEU A 108 -9.96 -4.87 4.34
N GLY A 109 -9.22 -3.85 4.73
CA GLY A 109 -8.44 -3.86 5.95
C GLY A 109 -9.30 -3.98 7.21
N VAL A 110 -10.44 -3.30 7.26
CA VAL A 110 -11.41 -3.43 8.36
C VAL A 110 -12.04 -4.83 8.38
N LYS A 111 -12.39 -5.37 7.21
CA LYS A 111 -12.92 -6.74 7.11
C LYS A 111 -11.92 -7.80 7.58
N LEU A 112 -10.63 -7.52 7.46
CA LEU A 112 -9.54 -8.38 7.90
C LEU A 112 -9.02 -8.07 9.33
N GLY A 113 -9.72 -7.22 10.08
CA GLY A 113 -9.47 -6.99 11.51
C GLY A 113 -8.69 -5.72 11.86
N GLY A 114 -8.34 -4.88 10.88
CA GLY A 114 -7.78 -3.56 11.15
C GLY A 114 -8.85 -2.53 11.54
N ARG A 115 -8.44 -1.44 12.18
CA ARG A 115 -9.33 -0.35 12.58
C ARG A 115 -9.39 0.75 11.51
N PRO A 116 -10.57 1.35 11.23
CA PRO A 116 -10.72 2.41 10.21
C PRO A 116 -9.76 3.58 10.41
N GLU A 117 -9.50 4.00 11.65
CA GLU A 117 -8.64 5.11 12.01
C GLU A 117 -7.19 4.88 11.58
N THR A 118 -6.72 3.64 11.58
CA THR A 118 -5.37 3.27 11.15
C THR A 118 -5.18 3.55 9.65
N PHE A 119 -6.20 3.29 8.84
CA PHE A 119 -6.15 3.56 7.40
C PHE A 119 -6.23 5.06 7.07
N MET A 120 -6.79 5.88 7.97
CA MET A 120 -6.78 7.35 7.87
C MET A 120 -5.52 8.00 8.46
N GLY A 121 -4.61 7.20 9.02
CA GLY A 121 -3.36 7.63 9.64
C GLY A 121 -2.14 7.46 8.74
N LEU A 122 -0.95 7.58 9.38
CA LEU A 122 0.35 7.47 8.70
C LEU A 122 0.57 6.09 8.07
N SER A 123 0.14 5.01 8.72
CA SER A 123 0.27 3.64 8.20
C SER A 123 -0.73 3.31 7.08
N GLY A 124 -1.73 4.16 6.86
CA GLY A 124 -2.73 4.05 5.81
C GLY A 124 -2.52 5.11 4.73
N ILE A 125 -3.33 6.18 4.76
CA ILE A 125 -3.30 7.23 3.72
C ILE A 125 -1.94 7.91 3.60
N GLY A 126 -1.20 8.11 4.70
CA GLY A 126 0.12 8.74 4.65
C GLY A 126 1.09 7.95 3.80
N ASP A 127 1.19 6.66 4.06
CA ASP A 127 2.08 5.75 3.32
C ASP A 127 1.56 5.45 1.90
N LEU A 128 0.23 5.41 1.71
CA LEU A 128 -0.40 5.28 0.40
C LEU A 128 -0.02 6.44 -0.53
N ILE A 129 -0.21 7.69 -0.08
CA ILE A 129 0.12 8.89 -0.87
C ILE A 129 1.61 8.88 -1.22
N THR A 130 2.48 8.71 -0.22
CA THR A 130 3.92 8.69 -0.46
C THR A 130 4.31 7.63 -1.48
N THR A 131 3.75 6.41 -1.37
CA THR A 131 4.09 5.31 -2.27
C THR A 131 3.54 5.51 -3.68
N CYS A 132 2.35 6.12 -3.84
CA CYS A 132 1.72 6.37 -5.13
C CYS A 132 2.38 7.51 -5.93
N PHE A 133 2.93 8.53 -5.26
CA PHE A 133 3.47 9.72 -5.95
C PHE A 133 5.00 9.74 -6.01
N SER A 134 5.69 8.96 -5.19
CA SER A 134 7.15 8.98 -5.14
C SER A 134 7.79 8.20 -6.29
N HIS A 135 8.82 8.81 -6.90
CA HIS A 135 9.70 8.13 -7.86
C HIS A 135 10.61 7.08 -7.20
N HIS A 136 10.80 7.12 -5.88
CA HIS A 136 11.51 6.09 -5.12
C HIS A 136 10.69 4.80 -5.02
N SER A 137 9.36 4.87 -5.18
CA SER A 137 8.50 3.69 -5.10
C SER A 137 8.75 2.72 -6.23
N ARG A 138 9.27 1.54 -5.90
CA ARG A 138 9.48 0.43 -6.84
C ARG A 138 8.17 -0.02 -7.50
N ASN A 139 7.09 -0.05 -6.72
CA ASN A 139 5.77 -0.44 -7.20
C ASN A 139 5.21 0.57 -8.20
N HIS A 140 5.34 1.87 -7.92
CA HIS A 140 4.97 2.92 -8.85
C HIS A 140 5.77 2.82 -10.16
N ARG A 141 7.07 2.55 -10.09
CA ARG A 141 7.94 2.39 -11.28
C ARG A 141 7.54 1.20 -12.14
N VAL A 142 7.18 0.06 -11.53
CA VAL A 142 6.63 -1.09 -12.27
C VAL A 142 5.34 -0.68 -12.97
N GLY A 143 4.40 -0.06 -12.26
CA GLY A 143 3.16 0.42 -12.85
C GLY A 143 3.39 1.39 -14.01
N LEU A 144 4.31 2.36 -13.85
CA LEU A 144 4.68 3.31 -14.89
C LEU A 144 5.13 2.60 -16.19
N ALA A 145 5.98 1.58 -16.07
CA ALA A 145 6.46 0.81 -17.19
C ALA A 145 5.33 0.03 -17.89
N LEU A 146 4.43 -0.60 -17.10
CA LEU A 146 3.25 -1.29 -17.63
C LEU A 146 2.30 -0.34 -18.36
N GLY A 147 2.04 0.86 -17.80
CA GLY A 147 1.22 1.90 -18.46
C GLY A 147 1.86 2.44 -19.75
N GLN A 148 3.17 2.34 -19.89
CA GLN A 148 3.91 2.68 -21.13
C GLN A 148 3.93 1.52 -22.14
N GLY A 149 3.23 0.42 -21.89
CA GLY A 149 3.13 -0.73 -22.78
C GLY A 149 4.28 -1.74 -22.67
N LYS A 150 5.11 -1.66 -21.63
CA LYS A 150 6.12 -2.69 -21.36
C LYS A 150 5.47 -3.90 -20.69
N THR A 151 6.06 -5.08 -20.93
CA THR A 151 5.67 -6.31 -20.23
C THR A 151 6.10 -6.25 -18.75
N LEU A 152 5.47 -7.09 -17.92
CA LEU A 152 5.86 -7.22 -16.52
C LEU A 152 7.33 -7.63 -16.37
N GLN A 153 7.80 -8.55 -17.22
CA GLN A 153 9.20 -9.02 -17.21
C GLN A 153 10.16 -7.85 -17.50
N GLU A 154 9.91 -7.07 -18.56
CA GLU A 154 10.73 -5.90 -18.90
C GLU A 154 10.74 -4.85 -17.78
N ALA A 155 9.59 -4.63 -17.13
CA ALA A 155 9.48 -3.70 -16.00
C ALA A 155 10.29 -4.17 -14.79
N GLN A 156 10.27 -5.46 -14.47
CA GLN A 156 11.03 -6.04 -13.36
C GLN A 156 12.54 -6.06 -13.66
N ASP A 157 12.94 -6.43 -14.87
CA ASP A 157 14.35 -6.47 -15.29
C ASP A 157 14.98 -5.07 -15.24
N ALA A 158 14.26 -4.05 -15.71
CA ALA A 158 14.69 -2.66 -15.66
C ALA A 158 14.80 -2.11 -14.23
N LEU A 159 14.05 -2.69 -13.29
CA LEU A 159 14.10 -2.26 -11.88
C LEU A 159 15.34 -2.81 -11.16
N GLY A 160 15.82 -4.01 -11.52
CA GLY A 160 16.94 -4.68 -10.87
C GLY A 160 16.69 -5.09 -9.40
N MET A 161 15.47 -4.93 -8.91
CA MET A 161 15.05 -5.15 -7.53
C MET A 161 13.61 -5.69 -7.49
N VAL A 162 13.25 -6.38 -6.42
CA VAL A 162 11.88 -6.89 -6.23
C VAL A 162 10.92 -5.73 -5.91
N ALA A 163 9.81 -5.67 -6.67
CA ALA A 163 8.65 -4.86 -6.33
C ALA A 163 7.63 -5.75 -5.59
N GLU A 164 7.49 -5.54 -4.29
CA GLU A 164 6.64 -6.38 -3.43
C GLU A 164 5.18 -6.37 -3.85
N GLY A 165 4.70 -5.24 -4.40
CA GLY A 165 3.33 -5.08 -4.86
C GLY A 165 2.92 -6.08 -5.93
N VAL A 166 3.85 -6.59 -6.73
CA VAL A 166 3.55 -7.62 -7.73
C VAL A 166 3.04 -8.89 -7.04
N ARG A 167 3.78 -9.42 -6.06
CA ARG A 167 3.33 -10.60 -5.30
C ARG A 167 2.15 -10.30 -4.38
N ASN A 168 2.14 -9.12 -3.76
CA ASN A 168 1.05 -8.70 -2.89
C ASN A 168 -0.28 -8.63 -3.65
N ALA A 169 -0.28 -8.22 -4.93
CA ALA A 169 -1.50 -8.10 -5.72
C ALA A 169 -2.28 -9.42 -5.80
N GLU A 170 -1.60 -10.54 -6.00
CA GLU A 170 -2.24 -11.86 -6.03
C GLU A 170 -2.86 -12.21 -4.66
N SER A 171 -2.08 -12.09 -3.59
CA SER A 171 -2.52 -12.44 -2.23
C SER A 171 -3.68 -11.54 -1.77
N ILE A 172 -3.62 -10.25 -2.09
CA ILE A 172 -4.63 -9.27 -1.70
C ILE A 172 -5.91 -9.47 -2.52
N HIS A 173 -5.80 -9.73 -3.82
CA HIS A 173 -6.94 -10.09 -4.66
C HIS A 173 -7.66 -11.32 -4.10
N GLN A 174 -6.94 -12.40 -3.81
CA GLN A 174 -7.50 -13.60 -3.20
C GLN A 174 -8.13 -13.32 -1.82
N ALA A 175 -7.52 -12.47 -1.00
CA ALA A 175 -8.07 -12.10 0.31
C ALA A 175 -9.35 -11.29 0.16
N ALA A 176 -9.42 -10.33 -0.78
CA ALA A 176 -10.61 -9.55 -1.06
C ALA A 176 -11.79 -10.43 -1.52
N HIS A 177 -11.52 -11.37 -2.41
CA HIS A 177 -12.54 -12.33 -2.88
C HIS A 177 -13.02 -13.24 -1.77
N ARG A 178 -12.13 -13.82 -0.95
CA ARG A 178 -12.53 -14.66 0.20
C ARG A 178 -13.32 -13.89 1.25
N ALA A 179 -13.01 -12.61 1.42
CA ALA A 179 -13.72 -11.74 2.36
C ALA A 179 -15.00 -11.13 1.78
N GLU A 180 -15.32 -11.42 0.51
CA GLU A 180 -16.45 -10.85 -0.23
C GLU A 180 -16.45 -9.32 -0.24
N VAL A 181 -15.26 -8.72 -0.33
CA VAL A 181 -15.08 -7.27 -0.38
C VAL A 181 -14.99 -6.79 -1.83
N ARG A 182 -15.83 -5.82 -2.17
CA ARG A 182 -15.78 -5.18 -3.48
C ARG A 182 -14.49 -4.37 -3.64
N SER A 183 -13.66 -4.74 -4.62
CA SER A 183 -12.31 -4.22 -4.78
C SER A 183 -11.90 -4.02 -6.25
N PRO A 184 -12.63 -3.19 -7.02
CA PRO A 184 -12.40 -3.05 -8.46
C PRO A 184 -11.01 -2.59 -8.87
N LEU A 185 -10.31 -1.78 -8.06
CA LEU A 185 -8.94 -1.38 -8.36
C LEU A 185 -7.94 -2.52 -8.09
N ILE A 186 -8.17 -3.30 -7.04
CA ILE A 186 -7.36 -4.50 -6.76
C ILE A 186 -7.53 -5.51 -7.90
N ASP A 187 -8.78 -5.75 -8.34
CA ASP A 187 -9.08 -6.63 -9.47
C ASP A 187 -8.43 -6.13 -10.77
N ALA A 188 -8.46 -4.82 -11.01
CA ALA A 188 -7.81 -4.18 -12.14
C ALA A 188 -6.30 -4.42 -12.18
N VAL A 189 -5.62 -4.22 -11.06
CA VAL A 189 -4.17 -4.46 -10.96
C VAL A 189 -3.85 -5.94 -11.13
N TYR A 190 -4.64 -6.84 -10.53
CA TYR A 190 -4.49 -8.28 -10.74
C TYR A 190 -4.64 -8.65 -12.22
N GLY A 191 -5.65 -8.11 -12.91
CA GLY A 191 -5.87 -8.34 -14.33
C GLY A 191 -4.68 -7.92 -15.21
N ILE A 192 -4.05 -6.78 -14.89
CA ILE A 192 -2.85 -6.32 -15.61
C ILE A 192 -1.64 -7.22 -15.33
N LEU A 193 -1.46 -7.67 -14.09
CA LEU A 193 -0.25 -8.40 -13.69
C LEU A 193 -0.29 -9.90 -14.01
N TYR A 194 -1.50 -10.52 -14.03
CA TYR A 194 -1.64 -11.97 -14.05
C TYR A 194 -2.59 -12.52 -15.12
N GLU A 195 -3.35 -11.64 -15.80
CA GLU A 195 -4.31 -12.04 -16.83
C GLU A 195 -4.01 -11.39 -18.19
N ASP A 196 -2.84 -10.81 -18.34
CA ASP A 196 -2.36 -10.14 -19.59
C ASP A 196 -3.34 -9.07 -20.13
N LYS A 197 -4.13 -8.43 -19.24
CA LYS A 197 -5.06 -7.39 -19.64
C LYS A 197 -4.30 -6.07 -19.85
N GLU A 198 -4.63 -5.37 -20.93
CA GLU A 198 -4.03 -4.06 -21.21
C GLU A 198 -4.51 -3.00 -20.23
N ALA A 199 -3.59 -2.18 -19.71
CA ALA A 199 -3.89 -1.11 -18.75
C ALA A 199 -4.90 -0.09 -19.31
N SER A 200 -4.84 0.20 -20.62
CA SER A 200 -5.77 1.09 -21.33
C SER A 200 -7.21 0.54 -21.34
N GLN A 201 -7.37 -0.77 -21.57
CA GLN A 201 -8.67 -1.43 -21.56
C GLN A 201 -9.27 -1.44 -20.16
N ILE A 202 -8.48 -1.80 -19.16
CA ILE A 202 -8.88 -1.78 -17.73
C ILE A 202 -9.35 -0.39 -17.31
N LEU A 203 -8.66 0.68 -17.73
CA LEU A 203 -9.08 2.04 -17.44
C LEU A 203 -10.47 2.35 -18.03
N ASN A 204 -10.70 1.98 -19.28
CA ASN A 204 -12.00 2.16 -19.93
C ASN A 204 -13.11 1.40 -19.20
N ASP A 205 -12.85 0.16 -18.80
CA ASP A 205 -13.80 -0.66 -18.07
C ASP A 205 -14.13 -0.04 -16.69
N LEU A 206 -13.14 0.52 -16.00
CA LEU A 206 -13.37 1.22 -14.73
C LEU A 206 -14.22 2.48 -14.89
N LEU A 207 -14.00 3.26 -15.95
CA LEU A 207 -14.76 4.49 -16.23
C LEU A 207 -16.21 4.22 -16.70
N GLN A 208 -16.45 3.08 -17.32
CA GLN A 208 -17.78 2.69 -17.83
C GLN A 208 -18.64 1.93 -16.79
N ARG A 209 -18.16 1.78 -15.57
CA ARG A 209 -18.93 1.13 -14.50
C ARG A 209 -20.21 1.89 -14.18
N GLU A 210 -21.19 1.16 -13.65
CA GLU A 210 -22.45 1.74 -13.18
C GLU A 210 -22.23 2.94 -12.25
N LEU A 211 -23.03 3.98 -12.46
CA LEU A 211 -23.02 5.16 -11.58
C LEU A 211 -23.52 4.78 -10.20
N ARG A 212 -22.83 5.27 -9.18
CA ARG A 212 -23.14 4.98 -7.77
C ARG A 212 -22.91 6.22 -6.90
N ALA A 213 -23.44 6.20 -5.69
CA ALA A 213 -23.05 7.16 -4.68
C ALA A 213 -21.57 6.95 -4.30
N GLU A 214 -20.91 8.03 -3.87
CA GLU A 214 -19.46 8.00 -3.57
C GLU A 214 -19.12 6.99 -2.46
N ASN A 215 -20.02 6.81 -1.49
CA ASN A 215 -19.80 5.98 -0.30
C ASN A 215 -20.36 4.54 -0.44
N ASP A 216 -20.81 4.13 -1.62
CA ASP A 216 -21.33 2.78 -1.89
C ASP A 216 -20.22 1.75 -2.14
#